data_82cc8418888543c0050fa644af742477
#
_entry.id   82cc8418888543c0050fa644af742477
#
_cell.length_a   1.000
_cell.length_b   1.000
_cell.length_c   1.000
_cell.angle_alpha   90.00
_cell.angle_beta   90.00
_cell.angle_gamma   90.00
#
_symmetry.space_group_name_H-M   'P 1'
#
loop_
_entity.id
_entity.type
_entity.pdbx_description
1 polymer ?
#
loop_
_entity_poly.entity_id
_entity_poly.type
_entity_poly.pdbx_seq_one_letter_code
_entity_poly.pdbx_strand_id
1 'polypeptide(L)'
;MIKKKKRILVILGGASKERPVSLETGKACLRAIKKLGYNTSTFDPLKRPLNEIDKSKIDIIFNALHGKDGEDGNVQSFFEYLKIPYTHSGVISSMNAMDKVISKNIFKENKILSPNFFVVNQKNFANIGLKKLLIKNKLIFPIVIKPSNE
;
A
#
# COMPACT_ATOMS: atom_id res chain seq x y z
N MET A 1 -23.95 23.04 19.99
CA MET A 1 -22.90 23.32 18.98
C MET A 1 -22.93 22.22 17.90
N ILE A 2 -23.23 22.56 16.66
CA ILE A 2 -23.17 21.62 15.53
C ILE A 2 -21.69 21.29 15.31
N LYS A 3 -21.26 20.05 15.58
CA LYS A 3 -19.90 19.61 15.34
C LYS A 3 -19.59 19.76 13.85
N LYS A 4 -18.66 20.67 13.48
CA LYS A 4 -18.25 20.86 12.09
C LYS A 4 -17.77 19.52 11.52
N LYS A 5 -18.39 19.05 10.45
CA LYS A 5 -18.02 17.78 9.82
C LYS A 5 -16.61 17.88 9.23
N LYS A 6 -15.79 16.83 9.44
CA LYS A 6 -14.44 16.74 8.90
C LYS A 6 -14.44 16.83 7.38
N ARG A 7 -13.40 17.46 6.84
CA ARG A 7 -13.13 17.58 5.40
C ARG A 7 -12.16 16.46 5.02
N ILE A 8 -12.61 15.52 4.22
CA ILE A 8 -11.86 14.32 3.87
C ILE A 8 -11.42 14.41 2.41
N LEU A 9 -10.11 14.35 2.18
CA LEU A 9 -9.54 14.20 0.85
C LEU A 9 -9.37 12.71 0.54
N VAL A 10 -10.02 12.22 -0.49
CA VAL A 10 -9.81 10.85 -1.00
C VAL A 10 -8.75 10.91 -2.10
N ILE A 11 -7.59 10.34 -1.86
CA ILE A 11 -6.54 10.19 -2.87
C ILE A 11 -6.74 8.86 -3.57
N LEU A 12 -6.81 8.88 -4.91
CA LEU A 12 -7.13 7.74 -5.75
C LEU A 12 -6.45 7.86 -7.12
N GLY A 13 -6.31 6.75 -7.82
CA GLY A 13 -5.67 6.73 -9.14
C GLY A 13 -4.17 6.46 -9.04
N GLY A 14 -3.33 7.50 -9.18
CA GLY A 14 -1.88 7.35 -9.18
C GLY A 14 -1.31 6.73 -10.45
N ALA A 15 0.00 6.49 -10.49
CA ALA A 15 0.73 6.03 -11.67
C ALA A 15 1.04 4.52 -11.67
N SER A 16 0.68 3.78 -10.58
CA SER A 16 0.98 2.35 -10.49
C SER A 16 0.18 1.51 -11.51
N LYS A 17 0.61 0.29 -11.73
CA LYS A 17 -0.12 -0.69 -12.56
C LYS A 17 -1.52 -0.99 -11.99
N GLU A 18 -1.73 -0.76 -10.69
CA GLU A 18 -2.98 -0.97 -9.98
C GLU A 18 -3.94 0.24 -10.02
N ARG A 19 -3.62 1.23 -10.86
CA ARG A 19 -4.48 2.42 -11.06
C ARG A 19 -5.97 2.10 -11.25
N PRO A 20 -6.38 1.11 -12.09
CA PRO A 20 -7.80 0.80 -12.25
C PRO A 20 -8.47 0.40 -10.92
N VAL A 21 -7.79 -0.41 -10.12
CA VAL A 21 -8.25 -0.85 -8.79
C VAL A 21 -8.37 0.35 -7.84
N SER A 22 -7.35 1.22 -7.81
CA SER A 22 -7.34 2.43 -7.01
C SER A 22 -8.51 3.37 -7.35
N LEU A 23 -8.80 3.54 -8.63
CA LEU A 23 -9.92 4.37 -9.07
C LEU A 23 -11.28 3.79 -8.65
N GLU A 24 -11.44 2.47 -8.70
CA GLU A 24 -12.67 1.78 -8.30
C GLU A 24 -12.86 1.85 -6.77
N THR A 25 -11.85 1.44 -6.01
CA THR A 25 -11.83 1.52 -4.55
C THR A 25 -12.09 2.95 -4.07
N GLY A 26 -11.35 3.91 -4.61
CA GLY A 26 -11.49 5.31 -4.22
C GLY A 26 -12.88 5.87 -4.50
N LYS A 27 -13.49 5.55 -5.64
CA LYS A 27 -14.88 5.94 -5.95
C LYS A 27 -15.90 5.29 -4.99
N ALA A 28 -15.70 4.02 -4.65
CA ALA A 28 -16.58 3.33 -3.70
C ALA A 28 -16.49 3.95 -2.31
N CYS A 29 -15.28 4.17 -1.80
CA CYS A 29 -15.05 4.81 -0.52
C CYS A 29 -15.57 6.26 -0.50
N LEU A 30 -15.35 7.04 -1.57
CA LEU A 30 -15.88 8.38 -1.70
C LEU A 30 -17.42 8.42 -1.57
N ARG A 31 -18.13 7.49 -2.23
CA ARG A 31 -19.59 7.38 -2.11
C ARG A 31 -20.01 7.06 -0.67
N ALA A 32 -19.33 6.14 -0.01
CA ALA A 32 -19.62 5.78 1.38
C ALA A 32 -19.39 6.96 2.34
N ILE A 33 -18.26 7.65 2.21
CA ILE A 33 -17.91 8.81 3.05
C ILE A 33 -18.92 9.96 2.85
N LYS A 34 -19.34 10.20 1.61
CA LYS A 34 -20.40 11.19 1.31
C LYS A 34 -21.74 10.79 1.95
N LYS A 35 -22.13 9.50 1.87
CA LYS A 35 -23.35 8.99 2.48
C LYS A 35 -23.36 9.18 4.00
N LEU A 36 -22.20 9.10 4.65
CA LEU A 36 -22.01 9.43 6.06
C LEU A 36 -22.07 10.94 6.34
N GLY A 37 -22.19 11.77 5.31
CA GLY A 37 -22.38 13.21 5.38
C GLY A 37 -21.09 13.99 5.64
N TYR A 38 -19.91 13.47 5.38
CA TYR A 38 -18.66 14.22 5.44
C TYR A 38 -18.47 15.11 4.21
N ASN A 39 -17.75 16.21 4.38
CA ASN A 39 -17.29 17.02 3.26
C ASN A 39 -16.12 16.31 2.57
N THR A 40 -16.23 16.04 1.28
CA THR A 40 -15.24 15.26 0.55
C THR A 40 -14.74 15.97 -0.69
N SER A 41 -13.46 15.78 -0.97
CA SER A 41 -12.81 16.12 -2.23
C SER A 41 -11.97 14.94 -2.72
N THR A 42 -11.53 14.97 -3.96
CA THR A 42 -10.69 13.93 -4.55
C THR A 42 -9.40 14.51 -5.10
N PHE A 43 -8.36 13.70 -5.09
CA PHE A 43 -7.06 14.03 -5.66
C PHE A 43 -6.47 12.83 -6.38
N ASP A 44 -5.97 13.03 -7.60
CA ASP A 44 -5.30 12.00 -8.39
C ASP A 44 -3.85 12.45 -8.66
N PRO A 45 -2.85 11.78 -8.04
CA PRO A 45 -1.44 12.17 -8.19
C PRO A 45 -0.89 12.04 -9.61
N LEU A 46 -1.54 11.26 -10.48
CA LEU A 46 -1.15 11.22 -11.90
C LEU A 46 -1.54 12.52 -12.63
N LYS A 47 -2.60 13.17 -12.20
CA LYS A 47 -3.16 14.37 -12.88
C LYS A 47 -2.61 15.67 -12.33
N ARG A 48 -2.22 15.68 -11.06
CA ARG A 48 -1.73 16.85 -10.34
C ARG A 48 -0.63 16.45 -9.36
N PRO A 49 0.46 17.21 -9.25
CA PRO A 49 1.53 16.92 -8.31
C PRO A 49 1.05 17.09 -6.86
N LEU A 50 1.57 16.25 -5.95
CA LEU A 50 1.14 16.21 -4.54
C LEU A 50 1.30 17.55 -3.80
N ASN A 51 2.26 18.40 -4.20
CA ASN A 51 2.48 19.72 -3.59
C ASN A 51 1.33 20.72 -3.85
N GLU A 52 0.38 20.41 -4.72
CA GLU A 52 -0.86 21.18 -4.88
C GLU A 52 -1.92 20.88 -3.81
N ILE A 53 -1.65 19.93 -2.91
CA ILE A 53 -2.55 19.63 -1.80
C ILE A 53 -2.56 20.80 -0.81
N ASP A 54 -3.68 21.52 -0.76
CA ASP A 54 -3.90 22.61 0.19
C ASP A 54 -4.36 22.06 1.55
N LYS A 55 -3.41 21.93 2.47
CA LYS A 55 -3.66 21.42 3.83
C LYS A 55 -4.69 22.27 4.61
N SER A 56 -4.87 23.54 4.27
CA SER A 56 -5.84 24.39 4.97
C SER A 56 -7.29 23.96 4.75
N LYS A 57 -7.54 23.16 3.70
CA LYS A 57 -8.86 22.66 3.29
C LYS A 57 -9.13 21.21 3.67
N ILE A 58 -8.20 20.54 4.35
CA ILE A 58 -8.24 19.09 4.60
C ILE A 58 -8.02 18.83 6.08
N ASP A 59 -8.85 17.98 6.66
CA ASP A 59 -8.69 17.53 8.03
C ASP A 59 -8.15 16.09 8.11
N ILE A 60 -8.42 15.25 7.10
CA ILE A 60 -7.99 13.85 7.01
C ILE A 60 -7.81 13.47 5.53
N ILE A 61 -6.80 12.67 5.25
CA ILE A 61 -6.60 12.02 3.95
C ILE A 61 -7.09 10.57 4.05
N PHE A 62 -7.96 10.17 3.13
CA PHE A 62 -8.27 8.78 2.87
C PHE A 62 -7.41 8.29 1.69
N ASN A 63 -6.41 7.46 1.97
CA ASN A 63 -5.54 6.91 0.94
C ASN A 63 -6.21 5.69 0.29
N ALA A 64 -6.59 5.81 -0.97
CA ALA A 64 -7.12 4.72 -1.79
C ALA A 64 -6.18 4.38 -2.96
N LEU A 65 -4.92 4.79 -2.87
CA LEU A 65 -3.90 4.35 -3.82
C LEU A 65 -3.55 2.89 -3.58
N HIS A 66 -3.14 2.20 -4.64
CA HIS A 66 -2.68 0.81 -4.58
C HIS A 66 -1.31 0.67 -5.24
N GLY A 67 -0.52 -0.29 -4.71
CA GLY A 67 0.79 -0.63 -5.21
C GLY A 67 1.85 0.46 -4.98
N LYS A 68 2.79 0.54 -5.92
CA LYS A 68 3.91 1.48 -5.85
C LYS A 68 3.44 2.93 -5.71
N ASP A 69 4.17 3.70 -4.91
CA ASP A 69 3.90 5.08 -4.49
C ASP A 69 2.64 5.26 -3.62
N GLY A 70 1.76 4.26 -3.53
CA GLY A 70 0.54 4.30 -2.73
C GLY A 70 0.63 3.54 -1.40
N GLU A 71 1.37 2.43 -1.37
CA GLU A 71 1.43 1.51 -0.23
C GLU A 71 2.85 1.27 0.30
N ASP A 72 3.86 1.85 -0.34
CA ASP A 72 5.29 1.63 -0.09
C ASP A 72 5.96 2.66 0.82
N GLY A 73 5.19 3.55 1.45
CA GLY A 73 5.70 4.60 2.34
C GLY A 73 5.93 5.95 1.66
N ASN A 74 5.98 6.01 0.33
CA ASN A 74 6.28 7.25 -0.40
C ASN A 74 5.22 8.32 -0.16
N VAL A 75 3.97 8.04 -0.48
CA VAL A 75 2.89 9.01 -0.27
C VAL A 75 2.63 9.26 1.21
N GLN A 76 2.83 8.27 2.08
CA GLN A 76 2.69 8.42 3.53
C GLN A 76 3.71 9.44 4.08
N SER A 77 4.96 9.40 3.61
CA SER A 77 5.99 10.37 4.02
C SER A 77 5.59 11.80 3.65
N PHE A 78 4.94 11.98 2.50
CA PHE A 78 4.43 13.29 2.09
C PHE A 78 3.28 13.75 3.00
N PHE A 79 2.37 12.86 3.40
CA PHE A 79 1.28 13.22 4.32
C PHE A 79 1.81 13.60 5.71
N GLU A 80 2.84 12.90 6.19
CA GLU A 80 3.52 13.26 7.44
C GLU A 80 4.23 14.62 7.35
N TYR A 81 4.89 14.91 6.22
CA TYR A 81 5.46 16.24 5.97
C TYR A 81 4.40 17.34 6.03
N LEU A 82 3.22 17.12 5.44
CA LEU A 82 2.11 18.06 5.51
C LEU A 82 1.45 18.12 6.89
N LYS A 83 1.75 17.18 7.79
CA LYS A 83 1.11 17.02 9.11
C LYS A 83 -0.41 16.85 8.99
N ILE A 84 -0.87 16.11 8.00
CA ILE A 84 -2.29 15.77 7.82
C ILE A 84 -2.49 14.32 8.23
N PRO A 85 -3.41 14.02 9.17
CA PRO A 85 -3.77 12.65 9.50
C PRO A 85 -4.26 11.89 8.26
N TYR A 86 -3.89 10.63 8.14
CA TYR A 86 -4.28 9.79 7.00
C TYR A 86 -4.66 8.38 7.45
N THR A 87 -5.36 7.66 6.59
CA THR A 87 -5.74 6.27 6.82
C THR A 87 -4.59 5.31 6.51
N HIS A 88 -4.65 4.10 7.08
CA HIS A 88 -3.67 3.02 6.92
C HIS A 88 -2.41 3.22 7.78
N SER A 89 -1.40 2.42 7.47
CA SER A 89 -0.15 2.37 8.23
C SER A 89 0.77 3.54 7.93
N GLY A 90 1.65 3.88 8.88
CA GLY A 90 2.67 4.90 8.69
C GLY A 90 3.80 4.46 7.74
N VAL A 91 4.74 5.36 7.51
CA VAL A 91 5.83 5.21 6.52
C VAL A 91 6.58 3.89 6.68
N ILE A 92 7.18 3.67 7.84
CA ILE A 92 8.02 2.48 8.08
C ILE A 92 7.23 1.17 7.93
N SER A 93 6.00 1.14 8.47
CA SER A 93 5.15 -0.04 8.38
C SER A 93 4.75 -0.34 6.93
N SER A 94 4.44 0.68 6.15
CA SER A 94 4.11 0.56 4.72
C SER A 94 5.32 0.05 3.92
N MET A 95 6.51 0.62 4.13
CA MET A 95 7.76 0.16 3.50
C MET A 95 8.04 -1.31 3.80
N ASN A 96 7.95 -1.71 5.08
CA ASN A 96 8.20 -3.08 5.51
C ASN A 96 7.15 -4.06 4.96
N ALA A 97 5.89 -3.64 4.88
CA ALA A 97 4.81 -4.47 4.35
C ALA A 97 4.92 -4.67 2.84
N MET A 98 5.42 -3.68 2.10
CA MET A 98 5.61 -3.76 0.66
C MET A 98 6.69 -4.79 0.28
N ASP A 99 7.79 -4.87 1.03
CA ASP A 99 8.81 -5.90 0.85
C ASP A 99 8.39 -7.22 1.48
N LYS A 100 8.05 -8.19 0.63
CA LYS A 100 7.57 -9.50 1.08
C LYS A 100 8.61 -10.30 1.86
N VAL A 101 9.90 -10.07 1.63
CA VAL A 101 10.99 -10.73 2.36
C VAL A 101 11.09 -10.12 3.75
N ILE A 102 11.09 -8.81 3.85
CA ILE A 102 11.10 -8.09 5.14
C ILE A 102 9.87 -8.47 5.96
N SER A 103 8.67 -8.40 5.37
CA SER A 103 7.41 -8.79 6.03
C SER A 103 7.47 -10.21 6.61
N LYS A 104 7.96 -11.17 5.83
CA LYS A 104 8.10 -12.57 6.26
C LYS A 104 9.08 -12.74 7.40
N ASN A 105 10.18 -12.00 7.40
CA ASN A 105 11.15 -12.02 8.50
C ASN A 105 10.53 -11.43 9.78
N ILE A 106 9.83 -10.30 9.67
CA ILE A 106 9.11 -9.69 10.79
C ILE A 106 8.06 -10.67 11.35
N PHE A 107 7.29 -11.35 10.49
CA PHE A 107 6.30 -12.34 10.93
C PHE A 107 6.97 -13.49 11.70
N LYS A 108 8.10 -14.00 11.20
CA LYS A 108 8.86 -15.05 11.85
C LYS A 108 9.37 -14.63 13.23
N GLU A 109 9.98 -13.46 13.35
CA GLU A 109 10.49 -12.91 14.60
C GLU A 109 9.38 -12.72 15.65
N ASN A 110 8.20 -12.30 15.19
CA ASN A 110 7.04 -12.08 16.06
C ASN A 110 6.14 -13.32 16.21
N LYS A 111 6.58 -14.50 15.74
CA LYS A 111 5.83 -15.77 15.83
C LYS A 111 4.45 -15.72 15.16
N ILE A 112 4.29 -14.88 14.16
CA ILE A 112 3.07 -14.81 13.33
C ILE A 112 3.13 -15.92 12.31
N LEU A 113 2.09 -16.75 12.29
CA LEU A 113 2.00 -17.86 11.35
C LEU A 113 1.94 -17.35 9.90
N SER A 114 2.82 -17.85 9.08
CA SER A 114 2.83 -17.57 7.65
C SER A 114 3.37 -18.76 6.86
N PRO A 115 2.96 -18.97 5.62
CA PRO A 115 3.47 -20.07 4.80
C PRO A 115 4.99 -20.02 4.65
N ASN A 116 5.61 -21.19 4.57
CA ASN A 116 7.04 -21.29 4.28
C ASN A 116 7.38 -20.60 2.96
N PHE A 117 8.53 -19.98 2.89
CA PHE A 117 9.01 -19.30 1.70
C PHE A 117 10.52 -19.41 1.55
N PHE A 118 11.01 -19.13 0.37
CA PHE A 118 12.42 -18.85 0.14
C PHE A 118 12.57 -17.81 -0.98
N VAL A 119 13.69 -17.13 -0.96
CA VAL A 119 14.01 -16.08 -1.93
C VAL A 119 14.84 -16.69 -3.04
N VAL A 120 14.46 -16.42 -4.27
CA VAL A 120 15.19 -16.84 -5.47
C VAL A 120 15.70 -15.61 -6.21
N ASN A 121 16.96 -15.64 -6.56
CA ASN A 121 17.53 -14.71 -7.52
C ASN A 121 17.94 -15.45 -8.80
N GLN A 122 18.19 -14.73 -9.87
CA GLN A 122 18.54 -15.29 -11.17
C GLN A 122 19.73 -16.26 -11.10
N LYS A 123 20.76 -15.90 -10.34
CA LYS A 123 21.97 -16.74 -10.15
C LYS A 123 21.65 -18.06 -9.49
N ASN A 124 20.90 -18.04 -8.40
CA ASN A 124 20.52 -19.26 -7.67
C ASN A 124 19.61 -20.16 -8.52
N PHE A 125 18.69 -19.58 -9.26
CA PHE A 125 17.79 -20.33 -10.14
C PHE A 125 18.55 -21.01 -11.28
N ALA A 126 19.44 -20.30 -11.96
CA ALA A 126 20.23 -20.85 -13.06
C ALA A 126 21.15 -22.02 -12.62
N ASN A 127 21.75 -21.91 -11.43
CA ASN A 127 22.72 -22.91 -10.94
C ASN A 127 22.10 -24.16 -10.34
N ILE A 128 20.95 -24.05 -9.67
CA ILE A 128 20.39 -25.13 -8.85
C ILE A 128 19.13 -25.74 -9.49
N GLY A 129 18.33 -24.94 -10.17
CA GLY A 129 17.04 -25.31 -10.75
C GLY A 129 15.91 -25.41 -9.72
N LEU A 130 14.67 -25.21 -10.19
CA LEU A 130 13.48 -25.10 -9.33
C LEU A 130 13.25 -26.33 -8.45
N LYS A 131 13.33 -27.54 -9.02
CA LYS A 131 13.05 -28.80 -8.29
C LYS A 131 13.96 -28.98 -7.06
N LYS A 132 15.26 -28.72 -7.23
CA LYS A 132 16.23 -28.82 -6.13
C LYS A 132 16.00 -27.74 -5.07
N LEU A 133 15.64 -26.52 -5.51
CA LEU A 133 15.31 -25.43 -4.59
C LEU A 133 14.07 -25.73 -3.75
N LEU A 134 13.03 -26.29 -4.33
CA LEU A 134 11.82 -26.71 -3.59
C LEU A 134 12.15 -27.78 -2.54
N ILE A 135 12.88 -28.84 -2.91
CA ILE A 135 13.29 -29.89 -1.98
C ILE A 135 14.11 -29.32 -0.84
N LYS A 136 15.15 -28.53 -1.15
CA LYS A 136 16.02 -27.90 -0.15
C LYS A 136 15.24 -27.04 0.86
N ASN A 137 14.20 -26.34 0.42
CA ASN A 137 13.40 -25.46 1.25
C ASN A 137 12.10 -26.11 1.78
N LYS A 138 11.95 -27.43 1.60
CA LYS A 138 10.80 -28.22 2.09
C LYS A 138 9.45 -27.65 1.59
N LEU A 139 9.40 -27.22 0.32
CA LEU A 139 8.19 -26.75 -0.32
C LEU A 139 7.67 -27.77 -1.33
N ILE A 140 6.34 -27.93 -1.37
CA ILE A 140 5.62 -28.80 -2.28
C ILE A 140 4.59 -28.00 -3.08
N PHE A 141 4.23 -28.48 -4.26
CA PHE A 141 3.15 -27.86 -5.05
C PHE A 141 1.78 -28.03 -4.37
N PRO A 142 0.86 -27.05 -4.55
CA PRO A 142 1.03 -25.82 -5.34
C PRO A 142 1.86 -24.75 -4.65
N ILE A 143 2.61 -23.96 -5.43
CA ILE A 143 3.42 -22.82 -4.95
C ILE A 143 2.95 -21.51 -5.61
N VAL A 144 3.17 -20.39 -4.94
CA VAL A 144 2.95 -19.05 -5.47
C VAL A 144 4.29 -18.35 -5.59
N ILE A 145 4.56 -17.79 -6.76
CA ILE A 145 5.76 -16.98 -7.05
C ILE A 145 5.32 -15.52 -7.10
N LYS A 146 6.04 -14.68 -6.38
CA LYS A 146 5.76 -13.24 -6.32
C LYS A 146 7.06 -12.44 -6.40
N PRO A 147 7.08 -11.26 -7.03
CA PRO A 147 8.17 -10.30 -6.84
C PRO A 147 8.30 -9.94 -5.35
N SER A 148 9.53 -9.60 -4.90
CA SER A 148 9.74 -9.18 -3.52
C SER A 148 9.05 -7.85 -3.22
N ASN A 149 9.11 -6.92 -4.18
CA ASN A 149 8.63 -5.54 -4.04
C ASN A 149 7.63 -5.20 -5.16
N GLU A 150 6.40 -5.64 -5.02
CA GLU A 150 5.24 -5.23 -5.85
C GLU A 150 3.94 -5.46 -5.10
#